data_2451919201990d3b6658493b5c348ffb
#
_entry.id   2451919201990d3b6658493b5c348ffb
#
_cell.length_a   1.000
_cell.length_b   1.000
_cell.length_c   1.000
_cell.angle_alpha   90.00
_cell.angle_beta   90.00
_cell.angle_gamma   90.00
#
_symmetry.space_group_name_H-M   'P 1'
#
loop_
_entity.id
_entity.type
_entity.pdbx_description
1 polymer ?
#
loop_
_entity_poly.entity_id
_entity_poly.type
_entity_poly.pdbx_seq_one_letter_code
_entity_poly.pdbx_strand_id
1 'polypeptide(L)'
;MTHIDYNNFILEKNRNFNEQNSILIETSSDDFRLGTHLVRKSKENLYVIYYYMENNISTIYFQGFDIYIVYIELESIVMNILSKYDLIGKDYNIIDRPSFNLNEKTLKYNLEKIKEENIDKIADEFITFYKQDALPFFEKWKDLNVLYEYIKDKTEREELSEILGQFWQFKKAAILRLCNDSRYEDFMTKFVNRREEILKMRPESIDVQRYYNASKELKQVLDNTKPIYNGVRKIGVQNG
;
A
#
# COMPACT_ATOMS: atom_id res chain seq x y z
N MET A 1 22.78 7.89 -21.77
CA MET A 1 21.88 8.39 -20.68
C MET A 1 21.78 7.32 -19.62
N THR A 2 21.77 7.69 -18.36
CA THR A 2 21.57 6.81 -17.21
C THR A 2 20.08 6.61 -16.93
N HIS A 3 19.72 5.68 -16.04
CA HIS A 3 18.36 5.54 -15.57
C HIS A 3 17.84 6.81 -14.84
N ILE A 4 18.75 7.55 -14.20
CA ILE A 4 18.44 8.86 -13.58
C ILE A 4 18.10 9.91 -14.65
N ASP A 5 18.85 9.95 -15.76
CA ASP A 5 18.58 10.90 -16.86
C ASP A 5 17.23 10.63 -17.51
N TYR A 6 16.88 9.36 -17.73
CA TYR A 6 15.58 8.99 -18.28
C TYR A 6 14.42 9.31 -17.33
N ASN A 7 14.61 9.06 -16.02
CA ASN A 7 13.62 9.42 -15.01
C ASN A 7 13.38 10.94 -15.01
N ASN A 8 14.45 11.72 -14.96
CA ASN A 8 14.36 13.18 -14.97
C ASN A 8 13.66 13.70 -16.23
N PHE A 9 13.91 13.07 -17.37
CA PHE A 9 13.22 13.45 -18.63
C PHE A 9 11.70 13.21 -18.53
N ILE A 10 11.27 12.03 -18.04
CA ILE A 10 9.84 11.72 -17.86
C ILE A 10 9.19 12.73 -16.90
N LEU A 11 9.83 13.01 -15.78
CA LEU A 11 9.32 13.93 -14.77
C LEU A 11 9.22 15.36 -15.30
N GLU A 12 10.24 15.82 -16.04
CA GLU A 12 10.25 17.13 -16.66
C GLU A 12 9.15 17.29 -17.71
N LYS A 13 9.00 16.31 -18.58
CA LYS A 13 7.95 16.32 -19.61
C LYS A 13 6.55 16.36 -18.98
N ASN A 14 6.35 15.73 -17.83
CA ASN A 14 5.07 15.69 -17.13
C ASN A 14 4.95 16.77 -16.03
N ARG A 15 5.88 17.71 -15.91
CA ARG A 15 5.90 18.71 -14.83
C ARG A 15 4.59 19.46 -14.69
N ASN A 16 4.11 20.09 -15.74
CA ASN A 16 2.87 20.87 -15.73
C ASN A 16 1.66 20.02 -15.33
N PHE A 17 1.60 18.78 -15.81
CA PHE A 17 0.55 17.84 -15.44
C PHE A 17 0.61 17.48 -13.94
N ASN A 18 1.79 17.20 -13.42
CA ASN A 18 2.01 16.86 -12.02
C ASN A 18 1.63 18.02 -11.10
N GLU A 19 2.04 19.25 -11.43
CA GLU A 19 1.69 20.45 -10.68
C GLU A 19 0.18 20.71 -10.67
N GLN A 20 -0.49 20.63 -11.82
CA GLN A 20 -1.95 20.83 -11.94
C GLN A 20 -2.75 19.79 -11.14
N ASN A 21 -2.21 18.59 -10.96
CA ASN A 21 -2.85 17.50 -10.20
C ASN A 21 -2.34 17.38 -8.76
N SER A 22 -1.49 18.33 -8.30
CA SER A 22 -0.89 18.33 -6.96
C SER A 22 -0.17 17.02 -6.64
N ILE A 23 0.57 16.48 -7.62
CA ILE A 23 1.35 15.28 -7.50
C ILE A 23 2.74 15.63 -6.94
N LEU A 24 3.07 15.08 -5.79
CA LEU A 24 4.40 15.14 -5.20
C LEU A 24 5.25 13.99 -5.74
N ILE A 25 6.55 14.23 -5.90
CA ILE A 25 7.48 13.25 -6.46
C ILE A 25 8.46 12.86 -5.36
N GLU A 26 8.56 11.56 -5.08
CA GLU A 26 9.57 10.99 -4.20
C GLU A 26 10.36 9.93 -4.97
N THR A 27 11.68 10.03 -4.95
CA THR A 27 12.57 9.08 -5.62
C THR A 27 13.50 8.41 -4.61
N SER A 28 13.73 7.12 -4.81
CA SER A 28 14.78 6.37 -4.13
C SER A 28 15.64 5.66 -5.17
N SER A 29 16.95 5.72 -5.02
CA SER A 29 17.86 5.09 -5.99
C SER A 29 19.01 4.39 -5.29
N ASP A 30 19.44 3.28 -5.89
CA ASP A 30 20.72 2.63 -5.68
C ASP A 30 21.46 2.53 -7.05
N ASP A 31 22.60 1.85 -7.09
CA ASP A 31 23.40 1.72 -8.32
C ASP A 31 22.67 0.99 -9.45
N PHE A 32 21.66 0.20 -9.14
CA PHE A 32 20.97 -0.68 -10.09
C PHE A 32 19.52 -0.30 -10.32
N ARG A 33 18.86 0.36 -9.36
CA ARG A 33 17.41 0.65 -9.39
C ARG A 33 17.13 2.08 -9.01
N LEU A 34 16.14 2.64 -9.65
CA LEU A 34 15.54 3.92 -9.30
C LEU A 34 14.04 3.71 -9.22
N GLY A 35 13.50 3.86 -8.01
CA GLY A 35 12.07 3.86 -7.75
C GLY A 35 11.54 5.29 -7.69
N THR A 36 10.39 5.53 -8.31
CA THR A 36 9.71 6.84 -8.31
C THR A 36 8.27 6.66 -7.85
N HIS A 37 7.92 7.38 -6.80
CA HIS A 37 6.56 7.51 -6.31
C HIS A 37 5.99 8.86 -6.71
N LEU A 38 4.85 8.84 -7.36
CA LEU A 38 4.04 9.99 -7.74
C LEU A 38 2.84 10.01 -6.81
N VAL A 39 2.83 10.92 -5.84
CA VAL A 39 1.94 10.89 -4.68
C VAL A 39 0.97 12.06 -4.71
N ARG A 40 -0.32 11.79 -4.73
CA ARG A 40 -1.37 12.76 -4.44
C ARG A 40 -1.89 12.52 -3.03
N LYS A 41 -1.83 13.52 -2.17
CA LYS A 41 -2.23 13.44 -0.76
C LYS A 41 -3.61 14.05 -0.53
N SER A 42 -4.46 13.34 0.21
CA SER A 42 -5.65 13.90 0.86
C SER A 42 -5.47 13.90 2.39
N LYS A 43 -6.50 14.25 3.14
CA LYS A 43 -6.49 14.17 4.60
C LYS A 43 -6.39 12.71 5.09
N GLU A 44 -7.09 11.81 4.41
CA GLU A 44 -7.23 10.41 4.83
C GLU A 44 -6.32 9.44 4.07
N ASN A 45 -5.87 9.81 2.85
CA ASN A 45 -5.21 8.88 1.94
C ASN A 45 -3.99 9.47 1.23
N LEU A 46 -3.03 8.59 0.93
CA LEU A 46 -2.06 8.82 -0.15
C LEU A 46 -2.48 7.97 -1.35
N TYR A 47 -2.58 8.59 -2.50
CA TYR A 47 -2.84 7.96 -3.79
C TYR A 47 -1.52 7.88 -4.52
N VAL A 48 -1.03 6.67 -4.74
CA VAL A 48 0.34 6.46 -5.20
C VAL A 48 0.35 5.76 -6.54
N ILE A 49 1.08 6.35 -7.48
CA ILE A 49 1.55 5.67 -8.69
C ILE A 49 3.04 5.44 -8.50
N TYR A 50 3.45 4.22 -8.65
CA TYR A 50 4.82 3.80 -8.50
C TYR A 50 5.34 3.21 -9.81
N TYR A 51 6.57 3.55 -10.16
CA TYR A 51 7.31 2.84 -11.20
C TYR A 51 8.77 2.71 -10.82
N TYR A 52 9.44 1.76 -11.41
CA TYR A 52 10.88 1.69 -11.26
C TYR A 52 11.58 1.40 -12.59
N MET A 53 12.82 1.86 -12.63
CA MET A 53 13.77 1.58 -13.71
C MET A 53 14.90 0.74 -13.16
N GLU A 54 15.28 -0.28 -13.91
CA GLU A 54 16.39 -1.16 -13.55
C GLU A 54 17.52 -0.98 -14.58
N ASN A 55 18.73 -0.71 -14.06
CA ASN A 55 19.94 -0.62 -14.87
C ASN A 55 20.67 -1.97 -14.82
N ASN A 56 20.71 -2.66 -15.95
CA ASN A 56 21.41 -3.94 -16.07
C ASN A 56 22.56 -3.80 -17.07
N ILE A 57 23.78 -3.58 -16.56
CA ILE A 57 25.08 -3.47 -17.23
C ILE A 57 25.14 -2.45 -18.39
N SER A 58 24.26 -2.54 -19.36
CA SER A 58 24.23 -1.63 -20.54
C SER A 58 22.81 -1.34 -21.02
N THR A 59 21.82 -1.74 -20.25
CA THR A 59 20.41 -1.68 -20.66
C THR A 59 19.57 -1.20 -19.51
N ILE A 60 18.70 -0.24 -19.79
CA ILE A 60 17.74 0.27 -18.80
C ILE A 60 16.37 -0.32 -19.13
N TYR A 61 15.75 -0.93 -18.13
CA TYR A 61 14.41 -1.48 -18.22
C TYR A 61 13.43 -0.65 -17.43
N PHE A 62 12.24 -0.51 -17.98
CA PHE A 62 11.09 0.12 -17.32
C PHE A 62 10.01 -0.92 -17.08
N GLN A 63 9.53 -1.04 -15.83
CA GLN A 63 8.56 -2.07 -15.48
C GLN A 63 7.08 -1.62 -15.57
N GLY A 64 6.83 -0.40 -16.02
CA GLY A 64 5.49 0.14 -16.08
C GLY A 64 5.04 0.84 -14.80
N PHE A 65 3.76 1.16 -14.74
CA PHE A 65 3.16 1.89 -13.63
C PHE A 65 2.35 0.96 -12.75
N ASP A 66 2.58 1.04 -11.45
CA ASP A 66 1.80 0.37 -10.40
C ASP A 66 0.97 1.39 -9.64
N ILE A 67 -0.20 1.00 -9.14
CA ILE A 67 -1.10 1.88 -8.39
C ILE A 67 -1.52 1.26 -7.08
N TYR A 68 -1.53 2.07 -6.01
CA TYR A 68 -2.04 1.65 -4.71
C TYR A 68 -2.52 2.83 -3.86
N ILE A 69 -3.25 2.52 -2.81
CA ILE A 69 -3.70 3.48 -1.81
C ILE A 69 -3.05 3.16 -0.48
N VAL A 70 -2.67 4.22 0.24
CA VAL A 70 -2.28 4.17 1.64
C VAL A 70 -3.37 4.88 2.45
N TYR A 71 -4.11 4.15 3.27
CA TYR A 71 -5.02 4.74 4.25
C TYR A 71 -4.19 5.17 5.45
N ILE A 72 -4.00 6.49 5.61
CA ILE A 72 -3.03 7.08 6.55
C ILE A 72 -3.26 6.59 7.98
N GLU A 73 -4.51 6.60 8.45
CA GLU A 73 -4.81 6.17 9.82
C GLU A 73 -4.55 4.68 10.03
N LEU A 74 -4.98 3.82 9.10
CA LEU A 74 -4.73 2.38 9.13
C LEU A 74 -3.24 2.07 9.22
N GLU A 75 -2.46 2.59 8.26
CA GLU A 75 -1.02 2.31 8.19
C GLU A 75 -0.27 2.93 9.38
N SER A 76 -0.65 4.12 9.84
CA SER A 76 -0.02 4.73 11.01
C SER A 76 -0.18 3.87 12.26
N ILE A 77 -1.37 3.32 12.53
CA ILE A 77 -1.59 2.42 13.66
C ILE A 77 -0.71 1.17 13.52
N VAL A 78 -0.76 0.52 12.37
CA VAL A 78 -0.08 -0.77 12.15
C VAL A 78 1.43 -0.59 12.15
N MET A 79 1.95 0.38 11.38
CA MET A 79 3.40 0.58 11.22
C MET A 79 4.08 1.05 12.49
N ASN A 80 3.43 1.92 13.29
CA ASN A 80 3.98 2.34 14.58
C ASN A 80 4.21 1.15 15.52
N ILE A 81 3.28 0.21 15.55
CA ILE A 81 3.41 -1.01 16.37
C ILE A 81 4.49 -1.93 15.81
N LEU A 82 4.48 -2.18 14.52
CA LEU A 82 5.47 -3.07 13.89
C LEU A 82 6.90 -2.51 14.05
N SER A 83 7.09 -1.22 13.90
CA SER A 83 8.38 -0.55 14.10
C SER A 83 8.86 -0.60 15.54
N LYS A 84 7.96 -0.39 16.51
CA LYS A 84 8.27 -0.47 17.95
C LYS A 84 8.82 -1.83 18.36
N TYR A 85 8.36 -2.90 17.72
CA TYR A 85 8.79 -4.27 18.00
C TYR A 85 9.83 -4.79 17.00
N ASP A 86 10.49 -3.92 16.24
CA ASP A 86 11.51 -4.27 15.24
C ASP A 86 11.04 -5.33 14.21
N LEU A 87 9.76 -5.34 13.88
CA LEU A 87 9.19 -6.19 12.81
C LEU A 87 9.32 -5.54 11.42
N ILE A 88 9.55 -4.23 11.40
CA ILE A 88 9.93 -3.43 10.23
C ILE A 88 11.03 -2.45 10.63
N GLY A 89 11.72 -1.88 9.66
CA GLY A 89 12.73 -0.84 9.92
C GLY A 89 12.14 0.37 10.66
N LYS A 90 12.96 1.02 11.50
CA LYS A 90 12.52 2.22 12.25
C LYS A 90 12.30 3.43 11.34
N ASP A 91 13.07 3.49 10.27
CA ASP A 91 13.04 4.58 9.28
C ASP A 91 12.10 4.22 8.10
N TYR A 92 10.96 3.58 8.39
CA TYR A 92 10.01 3.24 7.36
C TYR A 92 9.36 4.49 6.76
N ASN A 93 9.19 4.47 5.44
CA ASN A 93 8.38 5.46 4.75
C ASN A 93 6.96 4.90 4.56
N ILE A 94 5.94 5.63 5.00
CA ILE A 94 4.54 5.22 4.87
C ILE A 94 4.11 5.07 3.39
N ILE A 95 4.75 5.82 2.50
CA ILE A 95 4.47 5.77 1.06
C ILE A 95 4.80 4.39 0.49
N ASP A 96 5.86 3.74 0.98
CA ASP A 96 6.28 2.41 0.54
C ASP A 96 5.42 1.27 1.13
N ARG A 97 4.30 1.61 1.77
CA ARG A 97 3.45 0.66 2.50
C ARG A 97 2.03 0.65 1.98
N PRO A 98 1.79 0.01 0.82
CA PRO A 98 0.45 -0.08 0.27
C PRO A 98 -0.51 -0.71 1.29
N SER A 99 -1.59 -0.01 1.63
CA SER A 99 -2.67 -0.60 2.42
C SER A 99 -3.45 -1.60 1.58
N PHE A 100 -3.53 -1.32 0.31
CA PHE A 100 -4.31 -2.06 -0.65
C PHE A 100 -3.77 -1.89 -2.06
N ASN A 101 -3.58 -3.03 -2.74
CA ASN A 101 -3.23 -3.12 -4.15
C ASN A 101 -4.04 -4.25 -4.80
N LEU A 102 -4.57 -4.01 -6.00
CA LEU A 102 -5.12 -5.04 -6.86
C LEU A 102 -4.13 -5.30 -7.99
N ASN A 103 -3.44 -6.43 -7.93
CA ASN A 103 -2.47 -6.85 -8.95
C ASN A 103 -3.03 -6.88 -10.39
N GLU A 104 -4.36 -6.92 -10.55
CA GLU A 104 -5.04 -6.92 -11.84
C GLU A 104 -4.96 -5.59 -12.61
N LYS A 105 -4.60 -4.50 -11.91
CA LYS A 105 -4.55 -3.13 -12.48
C LYS A 105 -3.13 -2.59 -12.69
N THR A 106 -2.13 -3.41 -12.44
CA THR A 106 -0.75 -3.05 -12.75
C THR A 106 -0.57 -3.06 -14.25
N LEU A 107 -0.23 -1.92 -14.83
CA LEU A 107 0.18 -1.85 -16.23
C LEU A 107 1.57 -2.51 -16.33
N LYS A 108 1.59 -3.82 -16.51
CA LYS A 108 2.82 -4.59 -16.69
C LYS A 108 3.33 -4.36 -18.10
N TYR A 109 4.26 -3.44 -18.24
CA TYR A 109 5.18 -3.55 -19.37
C TYR A 109 6.06 -4.77 -19.11
N ASN A 110 6.10 -5.70 -20.04
CA ASN A 110 7.12 -6.73 -20.06
C ASN A 110 8.48 -6.04 -20.22
N LEU A 111 9.16 -5.72 -19.11
CA LEU A 111 10.53 -5.17 -19.03
C LEU A 111 11.00 -4.56 -20.35
N GLU A 112 10.33 -3.50 -20.80
CA GLU A 112 10.71 -2.87 -22.06
C GLU A 112 12.05 -2.17 -21.90
N LYS A 113 12.98 -2.46 -22.79
CA LYS A 113 14.24 -1.74 -22.89
C LYS A 113 13.95 -0.29 -23.24
N ILE A 114 14.34 0.63 -22.35
CA ILE A 114 14.23 2.05 -22.65
C ILE A 114 15.32 2.43 -23.65
N LYS A 115 14.89 3.02 -24.74
CA LYS A 115 15.73 3.72 -25.70
C LYS A 115 15.33 5.18 -25.74
N GLU A 116 16.25 6.03 -26.19
CA GLU A 116 15.99 7.46 -26.33
C GLU A 116 14.74 7.77 -27.19
N GLU A 117 14.50 6.95 -28.21
CA GLU A 117 13.38 7.08 -29.14
C GLU A 117 12.00 6.76 -28.52
N ASN A 118 11.93 6.00 -27.42
CA ASN A 118 10.66 5.61 -26.80
C ASN A 118 10.36 6.30 -25.46
N ILE A 119 11.27 7.14 -24.97
CA ILE A 119 11.08 7.84 -23.69
C ILE A 119 9.90 8.81 -23.73
N ASP A 120 9.70 9.48 -24.87
CA ASP A 120 8.56 10.38 -25.10
C ASP A 120 7.25 9.63 -24.99
N LYS A 121 7.17 8.43 -25.58
CA LYS A 121 6.00 7.57 -25.51
C LYS A 121 5.68 7.19 -24.07
N ILE A 122 6.69 6.78 -23.29
CA ILE A 122 6.49 6.42 -21.86
C ILE A 122 5.93 7.60 -21.07
N ALA A 123 6.45 8.82 -21.32
CA ALA A 123 5.95 10.00 -20.65
C ALA A 123 4.49 10.35 -21.03
N ASP A 124 4.10 10.15 -22.29
CA ASP A 124 2.72 10.36 -22.75
C ASP A 124 1.78 9.27 -22.22
N GLU A 125 2.24 8.03 -22.12
CA GLU A 125 1.50 6.90 -21.55
C GLU A 125 1.19 7.10 -20.08
N PHE A 126 2.04 7.77 -19.30
CA PHE A 126 1.76 8.12 -17.91
C PHE A 126 0.46 8.93 -17.77
N ILE A 127 0.28 9.96 -18.57
CA ILE A 127 -0.92 10.82 -18.52
C ILE A 127 -2.17 10.00 -18.87
N THR A 128 -2.05 9.14 -19.87
CA THR A 128 -3.15 8.25 -20.28
C THR A 128 -3.51 7.28 -19.18
N PHE A 129 -2.51 6.60 -18.60
CA PHE A 129 -2.66 5.68 -17.48
C PHE A 129 -3.28 6.38 -16.25
N TYR A 130 -2.79 7.58 -15.91
CA TYR A 130 -3.34 8.35 -14.80
C TYR A 130 -4.84 8.59 -14.96
N LYS A 131 -5.28 9.02 -16.14
CA LYS A 131 -6.68 9.36 -16.41
C LYS A 131 -7.58 8.14 -16.52
N GLN A 132 -7.12 7.08 -17.19
CA GLN A 132 -7.94 5.94 -17.54
C GLN A 132 -7.95 4.83 -16.47
N ASP A 133 -6.87 4.66 -15.73
CA ASP A 133 -6.70 3.58 -14.77
C ASP A 133 -6.53 4.08 -13.33
N ALA A 134 -5.56 4.95 -13.08
CA ALA A 134 -5.24 5.36 -11.72
C ALA A 134 -6.36 6.18 -11.07
N LEU A 135 -6.88 7.20 -11.76
CA LEU A 135 -7.93 8.05 -11.19
C LEU A 135 -9.24 7.29 -10.91
N PRO A 136 -9.78 6.46 -11.80
CA PRO A 136 -10.93 5.62 -11.50
C PRO A 136 -10.68 4.63 -10.34
N PHE A 137 -9.47 4.05 -10.25
CA PHE A 137 -9.09 3.20 -9.14
C PHE A 137 -9.11 3.98 -7.82
N PHE A 138 -8.49 5.15 -7.77
CA PHE A 138 -8.47 5.98 -6.56
C PHE A 138 -9.86 6.43 -6.14
N GLU A 139 -10.71 6.85 -7.07
CA GLU A 139 -12.08 7.24 -6.77
C GLU A 139 -12.91 6.08 -6.22
N LYS A 140 -12.75 4.89 -6.74
CA LYS A 140 -13.43 3.68 -6.25
C LYS A 140 -13.01 3.30 -4.84
N TRP A 141 -11.70 3.35 -4.56
CA TRP A 141 -11.12 2.80 -3.34
C TRP A 141 -10.72 3.85 -2.29
N LYS A 142 -11.09 5.12 -2.47
CA LYS A 142 -10.76 6.20 -1.52
C LYS A 142 -11.39 6.04 -0.14
N ASP A 143 -12.47 5.28 -0.01
CA ASP A 143 -13.17 5.04 1.23
C ASP A 143 -12.75 3.68 1.82
N LEU A 144 -12.18 3.70 3.03
CA LEU A 144 -11.77 2.48 3.73
C LEU A 144 -12.93 1.48 3.89
N ASN A 145 -14.18 1.96 3.97
CA ASN A 145 -15.34 1.09 4.07
C ASN A 145 -15.55 0.24 2.79
N VAL A 146 -15.14 0.72 1.62
CA VAL A 146 -15.18 -0.07 0.38
C VAL A 146 -14.19 -1.23 0.45
N LEU A 147 -12.98 -0.99 0.97
CA LEU A 147 -12.00 -2.05 1.23
C LEU A 147 -12.53 -3.03 2.27
N TYR A 148 -13.12 -2.53 3.37
CA TYR A 148 -13.72 -3.38 4.39
C TYR A 148 -14.79 -4.30 3.80
N GLU A 149 -15.75 -3.78 3.03
CA GLU A 149 -16.78 -4.57 2.36
C GLU A 149 -16.19 -5.66 1.45
N TYR A 150 -15.10 -5.34 0.78
CA TYR A 150 -14.40 -6.28 -0.11
C TYR A 150 -13.70 -7.43 0.63
N ILE A 151 -13.17 -7.17 1.85
CA ILE A 151 -12.37 -8.16 2.59
C ILE A 151 -13.08 -8.80 3.77
N LYS A 152 -14.22 -8.27 4.24
CA LYS A 152 -14.85 -8.65 5.51
C LYS A 152 -15.13 -10.14 5.65
N ASP A 153 -15.52 -10.80 4.56
CA ASP A 153 -15.89 -12.21 4.54
C ASP A 153 -14.78 -13.13 4.03
N LYS A 154 -13.63 -12.59 3.63
CA LYS A 154 -12.46 -13.35 3.21
C LYS A 154 -11.76 -13.94 4.43
N THR A 155 -11.49 -15.23 4.40
CA THR A 155 -10.84 -15.97 5.50
C THR A 155 -9.51 -16.58 5.11
N GLU A 156 -9.31 -16.83 3.83
CA GLU A 156 -8.13 -17.51 3.32
C GLU A 156 -6.88 -16.62 3.45
N ARG A 157 -5.84 -17.21 4.01
CA ARG A 157 -4.57 -16.53 4.29
C ARG A 157 -3.94 -15.97 3.01
N GLU A 158 -3.89 -16.81 1.98
CA GLU A 158 -3.26 -16.50 0.69
C GLU A 158 -3.95 -15.28 0.07
N GLU A 159 -5.26 -15.29 -0.02
CA GLU A 159 -6.06 -14.21 -0.56
C GLU A 159 -5.87 -12.90 0.23
N LEU A 160 -5.94 -12.97 1.55
CA LEU A 160 -5.75 -11.77 2.41
C LEU A 160 -4.32 -11.24 2.35
N SER A 161 -3.31 -12.11 2.21
CA SER A 161 -1.92 -11.67 2.08
C SER A 161 -1.63 -11.05 0.71
N GLU A 162 -2.29 -11.48 -0.34
CA GLU A 162 -2.22 -10.84 -1.66
C GLU A 162 -2.82 -9.44 -1.64
N ILE A 163 -3.97 -9.26 -0.96
CA ILE A 163 -4.70 -7.99 -0.91
C ILE A 163 -4.03 -6.99 0.06
N LEU A 164 -3.70 -7.44 1.28
CA LEU A 164 -3.26 -6.58 2.38
C LEU A 164 -1.74 -6.65 2.65
N GLY A 165 -1.04 -7.57 2.00
CA GLY A 165 0.40 -7.74 2.13
C GLY A 165 0.84 -8.53 3.37
N GLN A 166 2.14 -8.47 3.68
CA GLN A 166 2.83 -9.32 4.67
C GLN A 166 2.19 -9.30 6.07
N PHE A 167 1.70 -8.16 6.53
CA PHE A 167 1.11 -7.98 7.86
C PHE A 167 -0.41 -7.93 7.83
N TRP A 168 -1.03 -8.69 6.93
CA TRP A 168 -2.47 -8.68 6.71
C TRP A 168 -3.32 -8.86 7.98
N GLN A 169 -2.87 -9.64 8.96
CA GLN A 169 -3.60 -9.84 10.21
C GLN A 169 -3.70 -8.56 11.04
N PHE A 170 -2.61 -7.78 11.11
CA PHE A 170 -2.60 -6.48 11.78
C PHE A 170 -3.52 -5.50 11.05
N LYS A 171 -3.41 -5.45 9.72
CA LYS A 171 -4.25 -4.57 8.89
C LYS A 171 -5.72 -4.97 8.96
N LYS A 172 -6.04 -6.27 8.85
CA LYS A 172 -7.43 -6.74 8.95
C LYS A 172 -8.03 -6.39 10.31
N ALA A 173 -7.32 -6.59 11.42
CA ALA A 173 -7.78 -6.20 12.75
C ALA A 173 -8.10 -4.70 12.83
N ALA A 174 -7.19 -3.86 12.34
CA ALA A 174 -7.39 -2.41 12.32
C ALA A 174 -8.57 -2.00 11.43
N ILE A 175 -8.73 -2.60 10.25
CA ILE A 175 -9.88 -2.35 9.35
C ILE A 175 -11.20 -2.73 10.05
N LEU A 176 -11.28 -3.91 10.67
CA LEU A 176 -12.49 -4.32 11.40
C LEU A 176 -12.84 -3.32 12.51
N ARG A 177 -11.84 -2.84 13.26
CA ARG A 177 -12.05 -1.84 14.31
C ARG A 177 -12.48 -0.50 13.77
N LEU A 178 -11.76 0.03 12.78
CA LEU A 178 -12.03 1.34 12.17
C LEU A 178 -13.41 1.38 11.50
N CYS A 179 -13.84 0.27 10.91
CA CYS A 179 -15.15 0.12 10.27
C CYS A 179 -16.26 -0.34 11.22
N ASN A 180 -16.00 -0.43 12.54
CA ASN A 180 -16.96 -0.79 13.57
C ASN A 180 -17.63 -2.17 13.35
N ASP A 181 -16.84 -3.16 12.91
CA ASP A 181 -17.33 -4.53 12.73
C ASP A 181 -17.41 -5.27 14.07
N SER A 182 -18.55 -5.86 14.37
CA SER A 182 -18.77 -6.66 15.59
C SER A 182 -17.85 -7.89 15.70
N ARG A 183 -17.28 -8.36 14.61
CA ARG A 183 -16.33 -9.49 14.57
C ARG A 183 -14.93 -9.12 15.02
N TYR A 184 -14.64 -7.85 15.24
CA TYR A 184 -13.32 -7.38 15.66
C TYR A 184 -12.82 -8.11 16.92
N GLU A 185 -13.64 -8.19 17.98
CA GLU A 185 -13.23 -8.81 19.24
C GLU A 185 -12.89 -10.30 19.09
N ASP A 186 -13.70 -11.04 18.37
CA ASP A 186 -13.45 -12.46 18.09
C ASP A 186 -12.18 -12.65 17.25
N PHE A 187 -11.99 -11.85 16.20
CA PHE A 187 -10.81 -11.87 15.37
C PHE A 187 -9.54 -11.57 16.18
N MET A 188 -9.54 -10.47 16.96
CA MET A 188 -8.37 -10.09 17.75
C MET A 188 -8.02 -11.13 18.82
N THR A 189 -9.02 -11.67 19.51
CA THR A 189 -8.81 -12.71 20.51
C THR A 189 -8.17 -13.94 19.90
N LYS A 190 -8.68 -14.44 18.78
CA LYS A 190 -8.11 -15.57 18.05
C LYS A 190 -6.68 -15.26 17.58
N PHE A 191 -6.45 -14.06 17.08
CA PHE A 191 -5.12 -13.65 16.61
C PHE A 191 -4.09 -13.64 17.74
N VAL A 192 -4.39 -13.00 18.88
CA VAL A 192 -3.48 -12.95 20.03
C VAL A 192 -3.25 -14.35 20.60
N ASN A 193 -4.31 -15.15 20.83
CA ASN A 193 -4.19 -16.50 21.35
C ASN A 193 -3.31 -17.40 20.47
N ARG A 194 -3.47 -17.28 19.15
CA ARG A 194 -2.61 -18.03 18.21
C ARG A 194 -1.14 -17.64 18.32
N ARG A 195 -0.83 -16.36 18.55
CA ARG A 195 0.56 -15.90 18.77
C ARG A 195 1.11 -16.39 20.10
N GLU A 196 0.28 -16.43 21.14
CA GLU A 196 0.65 -16.99 22.44
C GLU A 196 0.97 -18.50 22.35
N GLU A 197 0.16 -19.28 21.63
CA GLU A 197 0.44 -20.71 21.38
C GLU A 197 1.78 -20.91 20.67
N ILE A 198 2.08 -20.11 19.64
CA ILE A 198 3.35 -20.18 18.91
C ILE A 198 4.52 -19.81 19.85
N LEU A 199 4.33 -18.81 20.72
CA LEU A 199 5.34 -18.43 21.70
C LEU A 199 5.61 -19.57 22.71
N LYS A 200 4.58 -20.26 23.19
CA LYS A 200 4.74 -21.42 24.06
C LYS A 200 5.53 -22.56 23.40
N MET A 201 5.38 -22.72 22.07
CA MET A 201 6.14 -23.72 21.30
C MET A 201 7.59 -23.31 20.99
N ARG A 202 7.87 -22.00 20.94
CA ARG A 202 9.19 -21.43 20.57
C ARG A 202 9.55 -20.25 21.46
N PRO A 203 9.68 -20.46 22.79
CA PRO A 203 9.87 -19.37 23.75
C PRO A 203 11.21 -18.62 23.58
N GLU A 204 12.21 -19.26 23.00
CA GLU A 204 13.55 -18.68 22.75
C GLU A 204 13.62 -17.84 21.47
N SER A 205 12.61 -17.90 20.59
CA SER A 205 12.62 -17.16 19.33
C SER A 205 12.27 -15.69 19.56
N ILE A 206 13.24 -14.81 19.34
CA ILE A 206 13.09 -13.36 19.47
C ILE A 206 11.98 -12.84 18.54
N ASP A 207 11.92 -13.33 17.31
CA ASP A 207 10.91 -12.89 16.34
C ASP A 207 9.50 -13.31 16.76
N VAL A 208 9.35 -14.50 17.35
CA VAL A 208 8.06 -14.95 17.88
C VAL A 208 7.63 -14.10 19.07
N GLN A 209 8.55 -13.75 19.97
CA GLN A 209 8.29 -12.87 21.11
C GLN A 209 7.87 -11.47 20.64
N ARG A 210 8.59 -10.89 19.65
CA ARG A 210 8.28 -9.58 19.04
C ARG A 210 6.87 -9.58 18.44
N TYR A 211 6.56 -10.61 17.66
CA TYR A 211 5.27 -10.72 16.99
C TYR A 211 4.11 -10.87 17.98
N TYR A 212 4.28 -11.66 19.05
CA TYR A 212 3.30 -11.80 20.12
C TYR A 212 3.07 -10.48 20.86
N ASN A 213 4.15 -9.80 21.27
CA ASN A 213 4.07 -8.54 21.97
C ASN A 213 3.40 -7.45 21.09
N ALA A 214 3.76 -7.39 19.81
CA ALA A 214 3.13 -6.49 18.85
C ALA A 214 1.62 -6.76 18.71
N SER A 215 1.20 -8.04 18.68
CA SER A 215 -0.22 -8.39 18.59
C SER A 215 -1.03 -7.98 19.83
N LYS A 216 -0.43 -8.09 21.02
CA LYS A 216 -1.05 -7.61 22.29
C LYS A 216 -1.18 -6.11 22.30
N GLU A 217 -0.14 -5.38 21.92
CA GLU A 217 -0.19 -3.93 21.87
C GLU A 217 -1.19 -3.44 20.82
N LEU A 218 -1.25 -4.10 19.66
CA LEU A 218 -2.26 -3.79 18.66
C LEU A 218 -3.66 -3.87 19.26
N LYS A 219 -3.97 -4.93 20.02
CA LYS A 219 -5.26 -5.05 20.69
C LYS A 219 -5.51 -3.87 21.63
N GLN A 220 -4.55 -3.51 22.48
CA GLN A 220 -4.69 -2.40 23.42
C GLN A 220 -4.92 -1.06 22.72
N VAL A 221 -4.19 -0.80 21.63
CA VAL A 221 -4.36 0.42 20.83
C VAL A 221 -5.73 0.44 20.17
N LEU A 222 -6.13 -0.65 19.53
CA LEU A 222 -7.40 -0.72 18.82
C LEU A 222 -8.62 -0.67 19.76
N ASP A 223 -8.55 -1.29 20.94
CA ASP A 223 -9.63 -1.20 21.96
C ASP A 223 -9.91 0.25 22.37
N ASN A 224 -8.85 1.09 22.36
CA ASN A 224 -8.96 2.53 22.67
C ASN A 224 -9.19 3.42 21.43
N THR A 225 -9.13 2.86 20.22
CA THR A 225 -9.36 3.59 18.98
C THR A 225 -10.86 3.72 18.72
N LYS A 226 -11.33 4.93 18.43
CA LYS A 226 -12.71 5.15 18.01
C LYS A 226 -12.90 4.72 16.57
N PRO A 227 -13.99 4.00 16.25
CA PRO A 227 -14.36 3.73 14.87
C PRO A 227 -14.52 5.02 14.06
N ILE A 228 -14.12 4.99 12.78
CA ILE A 228 -14.36 6.09 11.84
C ILE A 228 -15.83 6.09 11.42
N TYR A 229 -16.44 4.91 11.32
CA TYR A 229 -17.82 4.74 10.86
C TYR A 229 -18.74 4.38 12.03
N ASN A 230 -19.80 5.14 12.21
CA ASN A 230 -20.83 4.90 13.24
C ASN A 230 -21.94 3.97 12.72
N GLY A 231 -21.61 2.69 12.51
CA GLY A 231 -22.55 1.66 12.06
C GLY A 231 -22.75 1.58 10.54
N VAL A 232 -23.29 0.45 10.09
CA VAL A 232 -23.46 0.09 8.67
C VAL A 232 -24.20 1.19 7.90
N ARG A 233 -23.47 2.01 7.15
CA ARG A 233 -24.08 2.77 6.06
C ARG A 233 -24.51 1.74 5.02
N LYS A 234 -25.82 1.51 4.87
CA LYS A 234 -26.35 0.81 3.71
C LYS A 234 -25.85 1.60 2.48
N ILE A 235 -24.90 1.05 1.77
CA ILE A 235 -24.49 1.56 0.46
C ILE A 235 -25.73 1.41 -0.41
N GLY A 236 -26.37 2.54 -0.73
CA GLY A 236 -27.46 2.56 -1.70
C GLY A 236 -26.87 2.11 -3.03
N VAL A 237 -27.23 0.91 -3.47
CA VAL A 237 -27.01 0.47 -4.83
C VAL A 237 -27.82 1.43 -5.70
N GLN A 238 -27.17 2.41 -6.27
CA GLN A 238 -27.74 3.16 -7.39
C GLN A 238 -27.74 2.21 -8.59
N ASN A 239 -28.85 1.51 -8.77
CA ASN A 239 -29.20 0.91 -10.05
C ASN A 239 -29.49 2.05 -11.02
N GLY A 240 -28.63 2.24 -12.02
CA GLY A 240 -28.75 3.14 -13.12
C GLY A 240 -27.87 2.63 -14.25
#